data_eb12cc4de518fa43d4423bd277539f41
#
_entry.id   eb12cc4de518fa43d4423bd277539f41
#
_cell.length_a   1.000
_cell.length_b   1.000
_cell.length_c   1.000
_cell.angle_alpha   90.00
_cell.angle_beta   90.00
_cell.angle_gamma   90.00
#
_symmetry.space_group_name_H-M   'P 1'
#
loop_
_entity.id
_entity.type
_entity.pdbx_description
1 polymer ?
#
loop_
_entity_poly.entity_id
_entity_poly.type
_entity_poly.pdbx_seq_one_letter_code
_entity_poly.pdbx_strand_id
1 'polypeptide(L)'
;EYVEPNDADWIIISTPDDLHHEQVEYWLSKRKNVFCEKPLTLTRRSAEALFSLADFFNVKLYVDDVFSWRKEDEYVIEDTNKFTWMKPNQKDKNYIDRLAYHHFYMWLGDDDFDVKNVTGDLNNFKVELEDGRVSEFSYGGSCREVIHTINEHDMTYTYGADSPLRTMFEFLFSNAGDYELNRKMTLNAIKLSEIVKQELYPKVLVVGGGIFGTTASV
;
A
#
# COMPACT_ATOMS: atom_id res chain seq x y z
N GLU A 1 23.12 -15.00 2.40
CA GLU A 1 23.70 -15.19 3.76
C GLU A 1 23.23 -14.03 4.64
N TYR A 2 22.42 -14.33 5.63
CA TYR A 2 21.95 -13.33 6.60
C TYR A 2 23.11 -12.99 7.54
N VAL A 3 23.62 -11.77 7.45
CA VAL A 3 24.46 -11.19 8.50
C VAL A 3 23.48 -10.65 9.56
N GLU A 4 23.41 -11.28 10.72
CA GLU A 4 22.62 -10.73 11.83
C GLU A 4 23.29 -9.43 12.33
N PRO A 5 22.70 -8.26 12.14
CA PRO A 5 23.22 -7.01 12.65
C PRO A 5 22.87 -6.91 14.14
N ASN A 6 23.72 -7.45 15.01
CA ASN A 6 23.46 -7.47 16.45
C ASN A 6 23.26 -6.07 17.06
N ASP A 7 23.74 -5.02 16.41
CA ASP A 7 23.75 -3.64 16.95
C ASP A 7 22.82 -2.66 16.21
N ALA A 8 21.99 -3.12 15.26
CA ALA A 8 21.08 -2.23 14.56
C ALA A 8 19.83 -1.93 15.40
N ASP A 9 19.45 -0.66 15.51
CA ASP A 9 18.21 -0.22 16.15
C ASP A 9 17.00 -0.40 15.23
N TRP A 10 17.20 -0.29 13.92
CA TRP A 10 16.21 -0.41 12.89
C TRP A 10 16.60 -1.41 11.81
N ILE A 11 15.63 -2.17 11.33
CA ILE A 11 15.74 -3.03 10.15
C ILE A 11 14.89 -2.43 9.03
N ILE A 12 15.49 -2.25 7.86
CA ILE A 12 14.79 -1.79 6.66
C ILE A 12 14.54 -2.99 5.75
N ILE A 13 13.26 -3.28 5.47
CA ILE A 13 12.83 -4.36 4.59
C ILE A 13 12.35 -3.73 3.28
N SER A 14 13.04 -4.04 2.18
CA SER A 14 12.74 -3.59 0.82
C SER A 14 12.82 -4.75 -0.19
N THR A 15 12.37 -5.90 0.24
CA THR A 15 12.30 -7.14 -0.55
C THR A 15 11.03 -7.19 -1.40
N PRO A 16 10.80 -8.24 -2.21
CA PRO A 16 9.51 -8.47 -2.84
C PRO A 16 8.37 -8.64 -1.82
N ASP A 17 7.17 -8.21 -2.22
CA ASP A 17 5.97 -8.08 -1.37
C ASP A 17 5.60 -9.39 -0.64
N ASP A 18 5.80 -10.53 -1.28
CA ASP A 18 5.52 -11.87 -0.75
C ASP A 18 6.43 -12.29 0.41
N LEU A 19 7.55 -11.62 0.59
CA LEU A 19 8.51 -11.88 1.66
C LEU A 19 8.32 -10.95 2.87
N HIS A 20 7.55 -9.88 2.74
CA HIS A 20 7.42 -8.85 3.78
C HIS A 20 6.90 -9.45 5.09
N HIS A 21 5.82 -10.22 5.05
CA HIS A 21 5.18 -10.75 6.26
C HIS A 21 6.16 -11.55 7.12
N GLU A 22 6.82 -12.54 6.52
CA GLU A 22 7.76 -13.43 7.22
C GLU A 22 8.97 -12.66 7.79
N GLN A 23 9.52 -11.75 7.00
CA GLN A 23 10.68 -10.97 7.42
C GLN A 23 10.35 -9.96 8.52
N VAL A 24 9.20 -9.28 8.43
CA VAL A 24 8.73 -8.36 9.47
C VAL A 24 8.48 -9.12 10.77
N GLU A 25 7.75 -10.25 10.72
CA GLU A 25 7.48 -11.10 11.88
C GLU A 25 8.78 -11.55 12.56
N TYR A 26 9.75 -12.00 11.76
CA TYR A 26 11.05 -12.44 12.27
C TYR A 26 11.76 -11.32 13.04
N TRP A 27 11.87 -10.13 12.46
CA TRP A 27 12.62 -9.05 13.10
C TRP A 27 11.90 -8.41 14.29
N LEU A 28 10.58 -8.31 14.25
CA LEU A 28 9.78 -7.88 15.41
C LEU A 28 9.97 -8.87 16.58
N SER A 29 9.99 -10.20 16.31
CA SER A 29 10.25 -11.21 17.34
C SER A 29 11.65 -11.12 17.96
N LYS A 30 12.61 -10.55 17.23
CA LYS A 30 13.97 -10.23 17.71
C LYS A 30 14.04 -8.87 18.43
N ARG A 31 12.89 -8.26 18.71
CA ARG A 31 12.74 -6.94 19.35
C ARG A 31 13.47 -5.81 18.61
N LYS A 32 13.47 -5.84 17.27
CA LYS A 32 13.99 -4.77 16.45
C LYS A 32 12.86 -3.88 15.95
N ASN A 33 13.12 -2.58 15.85
CA ASN A 33 12.22 -1.71 15.11
C ASN A 33 12.33 -2.03 13.61
N VAL A 34 11.19 -2.00 12.92
CA VAL A 34 11.13 -2.39 11.51
C VAL A 34 10.51 -1.27 10.68
N PHE A 35 11.20 -0.90 9.61
CA PHE A 35 10.63 -0.20 8.48
C PHE A 35 10.42 -1.21 7.35
N CYS A 36 9.23 -1.22 6.76
CA CYS A 36 8.90 -2.11 5.64
C CYS A 36 8.37 -1.33 4.45
N GLU A 37 8.88 -1.66 3.25
CA GLU A 37 8.25 -1.23 2.00
C GLU A 37 6.80 -1.66 1.93
N LYS A 38 6.00 -0.88 1.19
CA LYS A 38 4.60 -1.18 0.94
C LYS A 38 4.40 -2.19 -0.21
N PRO A 39 3.33 -2.96 -0.21
CA PRO A 39 2.38 -3.13 0.90
C PRO A 39 3.01 -3.97 2.02
N LEU A 40 2.67 -3.67 3.27
CA LEU A 40 3.17 -4.46 4.42
C LEU A 40 2.79 -5.94 4.27
N THR A 41 1.54 -6.18 3.89
CA THR A 41 0.97 -7.50 3.58
C THR A 41 -0.13 -7.32 2.54
N LEU A 42 -0.62 -8.44 1.98
CA LEU A 42 -1.71 -8.44 1.00
C LEU A 42 -3.11 -8.52 1.64
N THR A 43 -3.20 -8.72 2.96
CA THR A 43 -4.46 -8.80 3.72
C THR A 43 -4.41 -7.95 4.97
N ARG A 44 -5.53 -7.30 5.30
CA ARG A 44 -5.67 -6.50 6.51
C ARG A 44 -5.39 -7.33 7.77
N ARG A 45 -5.93 -8.55 7.84
CA ARG A 45 -5.73 -9.45 8.99
C ARG A 45 -4.26 -9.72 9.27
N SER A 46 -3.47 -9.98 8.23
CA SER A 46 -2.03 -10.22 8.38
C SER A 46 -1.29 -8.95 8.83
N ALA A 47 -1.67 -7.79 8.32
CA ALA A 47 -1.10 -6.52 8.76
C ALA A 47 -1.42 -6.21 10.23
N GLU A 48 -2.67 -6.40 10.66
CA GLU A 48 -3.10 -6.24 12.05
C GLU A 48 -2.31 -7.16 13.00
N ALA A 49 -2.02 -8.40 12.58
CA ALA A 49 -1.21 -9.33 13.37
C ALA A 49 0.22 -8.82 13.55
N LEU A 50 0.84 -8.26 12.51
CA LEU A 50 2.20 -7.69 12.60
C LEU A 50 2.25 -6.44 13.48
N PHE A 51 1.28 -5.55 13.38
CA PHE A 51 1.19 -4.39 14.28
C PHE A 51 0.97 -4.82 15.73
N SER A 52 0.10 -5.81 15.98
CA SER A 52 -0.11 -6.38 17.32
C SER A 52 1.16 -7.03 17.87
N LEU A 53 1.96 -7.65 17.02
CA LEU A 53 3.24 -8.22 17.39
C LEU A 53 4.27 -7.14 17.79
N ALA A 54 4.29 -6.02 17.05
CA ALA A 54 5.12 -4.87 17.39
C ALA A 54 4.75 -4.30 18.77
N ASP A 55 3.44 -4.14 19.04
CA ASP A 55 2.93 -3.70 20.34
C ASP A 55 3.35 -4.67 21.45
N PHE A 56 3.19 -5.97 21.23
CA PHE A 56 3.54 -7.01 22.21
C PHE A 56 5.03 -6.98 22.61
N PHE A 57 5.91 -6.75 21.63
CA PHE A 57 7.35 -6.66 21.90
C PHE A 57 7.80 -5.24 22.28
N ASN A 58 6.90 -4.26 22.28
CA ASN A 58 7.18 -2.85 22.52
C ASN A 58 8.28 -2.31 21.59
N VAL A 59 8.12 -2.58 20.30
CA VAL A 59 8.97 -2.10 19.19
C VAL A 59 8.13 -1.37 18.16
N LYS A 60 8.78 -0.65 17.26
CA LYS A 60 8.13 0.16 16.25
C LYS A 60 8.05 -0.59 14.93
N LEU A 61 6.89 -0.54 14.29
CA LEU A 61 6.69 -0.94 12.90
C LEU A 61 6.20 0.28 12.12
N TYR A 62 6.90 0.61 11.04
CA TYR A 62 6.55 1.70 10.13
C TYR A 62 6.52 1.19 8.70
N VAL A 63 5.50 1.55 7.95
CA VAL A 63 5.33 1.16 6.56
C VAL A 63 5.59 2.35 5.65
N ASP A 64 6.26 2.14 4.52
CA ASP A 64 6.59 3.18 3.56
C ASP A 64 5.37 4.01 3.17
N ASP A 65 5.47 5.31 3.39
CA ASP A 65 4.48 6.32 3.03
C ASP A 65 5.13 7.53 2.33
N VAL A 66 6.16 7.28 1.56
CA VAL A 66 7.03 8.29 0.91
C VAL A 66 6.25 9.40 0.20
N PHE A 67 5.03 9.13 -0.27
CA PHE A 67 4.18 10.14 -0.90
C PHE A 67 3.72 11.22 0.08
N SER A 68 3.54 10.90 1.36
CA SER A 68 3.20 11.88 2.41
C SER A 68 4.33 12.88 2.71
N TRP A 69 5.54 12.61 2.21
CA TRP A 69 6.74 13.41 2.44
C TRP A 69 7.16 14.28 1.25
N ARG A 70 6.34 14.35 0.21
CA ARG A 70 6.55 15.23 -0.94
C ARG A 70 6.11 16.65 -0.57
N LYS A 71 7.06 17.57 -0.51
CA LYS A 71 6.80 18.96 -0.11
C LYS A 71 6.16 19.82 -1.19
N GLU A 72 6.24 19.42 -2.43
CA GLU A 72 5.87 20.22 -3.61
C GLU A 72 4.48 19.92 -4.14
N ASP A 73 3.83 18.89 -3.62
CA ASP A 73 2.55 18.42 -4.12
C ASP A 73 1.40 19.13 -3.38
N GLU A 74 1.05 20.34 -3.81
CA GLU A 74 -0.22 21.00 -3.43
C GLU A 74 -1.39 20.31 -4.17
N TYR A 75 -1.63 19.04 -3.86
CA TYR A 75 -2.86 18.38 -4.31
C TYR A 75 -3.90 18.44 -3.19
N VAL A 76 -5.13 18.65 -3.58
CA VAL A 76 -6.26 18.62 -2.65
C VAL A 76 -7.02 17.31 -2.88
N ILE A 77 -7.16 16.53 -1.83
CA ILE A 77 -8.09 15.40 -1.81
C ILE A 77 -9.48 15.96 -1.50
N GLU A 78 -10.42 15.69 -2.36
CA GLU A 78 -11.81 16.16 -2.30
C GLU A 78 -12.77 15.01 -2.02
N ASP A 79 -14.07 15.29 -1.92
CA ASP A 79 -15.10 14.25 -1.84
C ASP A 79 -15.17 13.41 -3.13
N THR A 80 -14.84 14.02 -4.27
CA THR A 80 -14.75 13.33 -5.57
C THR A 80 -13.36 13.50 -6.15
N ASN A 81 -12.68 12.38 -6.43
CA ASN A 81 -11.31 12.40 -6.92
C ASN A 81 -11.14 11.59 -8.20
N LYS A 82 -10.09 11.93 -8.94
CA LYS A 82 -9.63 11.17 -10.09
C LYS A 82 -8.13 10.93 -9.97
N PHE A 83 -7.75 9.68 -9.82
CA PHE A 83 -6.37 9.23 -9.72
C PHE A 83 -5.94 8.54 -11.00
N THR A 84 -4.85 8.97 -11.59
CA THR A 84 -4.28 8.34 -12.78
C THR A 84 -2.80 8.05 -12.56
N TRP A 85 -2.37 6.80 -12.82
CA TRP A 85 -0.94 6.48 -12.84
C TRP A 85 -0.63 5.47 -13.94
N MET A 86 -0.05 5.98 -15.03
CA MET A 86 0.45 5.19 -16.15
C MET A 86 1.97 5.12 -16.07
N LYS A 87 2.53 3.91 -16.09
CA LYS A 87 3.97 3.71 -15.97
C LYS A 87 4.49 2.89 -17.17
N PRO A 88 5.42 3.43 -17.99
CA PRO A 88 5.93 2.72 -19.16
C PRO A 88 6.54 1.39 -18.79
N ASN A 89 6.34 0.38 -19.65
CA ASN A 89 6.92 -0.95 -19.51
C ASN A 89 6.57 -1.69 -18.20
N GLN A 90 5.47 -1.32 -17.55
CA GLN A 90 4.98 -2.04 -16.38
C GLN A 90 4.57 -3.47 -16.79
N LYS A 91 5.42 -4.45 -16.49
CA LYS A 91 5.18 -5.86 -16.80
C LYS A 91 4.25 -6.54 -15.80
N ASP A 92 4.30 -6.07 -14.57
CA ASP A 92 3.46 -6.54 -13.49
C ASP A 92 2.09 -5.85 -13.57
N LYS A 93 1.04 -6.67 -13.64
CA LYS A 93 -0.35 -6.19 -13.72
C LYS A 93 -1.01 -6.02 -12.35
N ASN A 94 -0.26 -6.20 -11.27
CA ASN A 94 -0.76 -5.96 -9.91
C ASN A 94 -0.75 -4.45 -9.59
N TYR A 95 -1.57 -3.70 -10.32
CA TYR A 95 -1.66 -2.24 -10.11
C TYR A 95 -2.27 -1.88 -8.76
N ILE A 96 -3.16 -2.73 -8.23
CA ILE A 96 -3.85 -2.45 -6.97
C ILE A 96 -2.85 -2.36 -5.82
N ASP A 97 -2.05 -3.38 -5.58
CA ASP A 97 -1.12 -3.39 -4.46
C ASP A 97 0.12 -2.50 -4.70
N ARG A 98 0.47 -2.23 -5.96
CA ARG A 98 1.69 -1.48 -6.29
C ARG A 98 1.50 0.00 -6.53
N LEU A 99 0.41 0.41 -7.17
CA LEU A 99 0.15 1.80 -7.52
C LEU A 99 -1.04 2.37 -6.77
N ALA A 100 -2.18 1.66 -6.79
CA ALA A 100 -3.40 2.15 -6.15
C ALA A 100 -3.25 2.24 -4.63
N TYR A 101 -2.44 1.39 -4.00
CA TYR A 101 -2.15 1.46 -2.57
C TYR A 101 -1.78 2.88 -2.11
N HIS A 102 -0.90 3.58 -2.83
CA HIS A 102 -0.52 4.96 -2.48
C HIS A 102 -1.72 5.92 -2.55
N HIS A 103 -2.55 5.79 -3.59
CA HIS A 103 -3.74 6.63 -3.74
C HIS A 103 -4.79 6.31 -2.68
N PHE A 104 -4.97 5.04 -2.31
CA PHE A 104 -5.86 4.64 -1.22
C PHE A 104 -5.37 5.19 0.12
N TYR A 105 -4.07 5.10 0.38
CA TYR A 105 -3.44 5.64 1.58
C TYR A 105 -3.70 7.16 1.72
N MET A 106 -3.53 7.91 0.63
CA MET A 106 -3.74 9.36 0.60
C MET A 106 -5.23 9.73 0.67
N TRP A 107 -6.11 9.02 -0.03
CA TRP A 107 -7.53 9.33 -0.11
C TRP A 107 -8.29 9.04 1.18
N LEU A 108 -7.98 7.93 1.79
CA LEU A 108 -8.70 7.48 3.00
C LEU A 108 -8.17 8.13 4.27
N GLY A 109 -6.87 8.44 4.32
CA GLY A 109 -6.26 8.91 5.54
C GLY A 109 -6.45 7.91 6.70
N ASP A 110 -6.71 8.42 7.90
CA ASP A 110 -7.00 7.63 9.09
C ASP A 110 -8.50 7.52 9.41
N ASP A 111 -9.36 8.00 8.53
CA ASP A 111 -10.81 7.91 8.68
C ASP A 111 -11.31 6.47 8.56
N ASP A 112 -12.27 6.11 9.40
CA ASP A 112 -13.04 4.88 9.21
C ASP A 112 -13.91 5.01 7.95
N PHE A 113 -14.04 3.91 7.21
CA PHE A 113 -14.84 3.90 5.99
C PHE A 113 -15.52 2.55 5.76
N ASP A 114 -16.64 2.61 5.06
CA ASP A 114 -17.31 1.46 4.48
C ASP A 114 -17.53 1.68 2.98
N VAL A 115 -17.30 0.62 2.20
CA VAL A 115 -17.44 0.66 0.74
C VAL A 115 -18.88 0.36 0.38
N LYS A 116 -19.51 1.27 -0.34
CA LYS A 116 -20.86 1.13 -0.88
C LYS A 116 -20.85 0.37 -2.19
N ASN A 117 -19.90 0.68 -3.09
CA ASN A 117 -19.87 0.09 -4.42
C ASN A 117 -18.47 0.17 -5.04
N VAL A 118 -18.10 -0.87 -5.82
CA VAL A 118 -16.91 -0.87 -6.68
C VAL A 118 -17.34 -1.31 -8.08
N THR A 119 -16.99 -0.52 -9.09
CA THR A 119 -17.34 -0.81 -10.50
C THR A 119 -16.15 -0.61 -11.42
N GLY A 120 -16.10 -1.34 -12.54
CA GLY A 120 -15.04 -1.23 -13.54
C GLY A 120 -14.24 -2.52 -13.70
N ASP A 121 -12.95 -2.38 -13.97
CA ASP A 121 -11.99 -3.47 -14.08
C ASP A 121 -10.70 -3.13 -13.30
N LEU A 122 -9.72 -4.04 -13.27
CA LEU A 122 -8.48 -3.87 -12.49
C LEU A 122 -7.60 -2.70 -12.94
N ASN A 123 -7.86 -2.15 -14.12
CA ASN A 123 -7.10 -1.02 -14.66
C ASN A 123 -7.85 0.30 -14.49
N ASN A 124 -9.19 0.24 -14.61
CA ASN A 124 -10.06 1.41 -14.52
C ASN A 124 -11.26 1.08 -13.66
N PHE A 125 -11.32 1.64 -12.48
CA PHE A 125 -12.39 1.38 -11.54
C PHE A 125 -12.79 2.63 -10.76
N LYS A 126 -14.00 2.56 -10.21
CA LYS A 126 -14.59 3.58 -9.37
C LYS A 126 -14.97 2.96 -8.03
N VAL A 127 -14.69 3.66 -6.96
CA VAL A 127 -15.10 3.31 -5.60
C VAL A 127 -16.01 4.38 -5.07
N GLU A 128 -17.14 3.98 -4.49
CA GLU A 128 -18.08 4.82 -3.76
C GLU A 128 -18.12 4.37 -2.30
N LEU A 129 -17.96 5.29 -1.35
CA LEU A 129 -18.04 5.03 0.07
C LEU A 129 -19.47 5.36 0.58
N GLU A 130 -19.83 4.78 1.73
CA GLU A 130 -21.15 5.04 2.35
C GLU A 130 -21.31 6.48 2.85
N ASP A 131 -20.21 7.17 3.14
CA ASP A 131 -20.20 8.58 3.55
C ASP A 131 -20.36 9.56 2.38
N GLY A 132 -20.45 9.06 1.14
CA GLY A 132 -20.64 9.85 -0.07
C GLY A 132 -19.35 10.19 -0.82
N ARG A 133 -18.17 9.93 -0.27
CA ARG A 133 -16.90 10.09 -1.01
C ARG A 133 -16.84 9.16 -2.21
N VAL A 134 -16.31 9.66 -3.32
CA VAL A 134 -16.20 8.92 -4.59
C VAL A 134 -14.84 9.13 -5.20
N SER A 135 -14.21 8.06 -5.72
CA SER A 135 -12.96 8.21 -6.46
C SER A 135 -12.89 7.28 -7.66
N GLU A 136 -12.34 7.81 -8.75
CA GLU A 136 -12.04 7.09 -9.98
C GLU A 136 -10.54 6.83 -10.08
N PHE A 137 -10.18 5.62 -10.48
CA PHE A 137 -8.80 5.16 -10.55
C PHE A 137 -8.49 4.62 -11.94
N SER A 138 -7.36 5.04 -12.51
CA SER A 138 -6.88 4.61 -13.83
C SER A 138 -5.40 4.24 -13.78
N TYR A 139 -5.09 2.97 -14.06
CA TYR A 139 -3.73 2.42 -14.03
C TYR A 139 -3.39 1.69 -15.31
N GLY A 140 -2.12 1.79 -15.75
CA GLY A 140 -1.69 1.08 -16.94
C GLY A 140 -0.21 1.19 -17.25
N GLY A 141 0.23 0.39 -18.23
CA GLY A 141 1.62 0.35 -18.72
C GLY A 141 1.76 0.71 -20.20
N SER A 142 0.66 0.99 -20.90
CA SER A 142 0.66 1.28 -22.36
C SER A 142 0.86 2.77 -22.64
N CYS A 143 1.92 3.36 -22.11
CA CYS A 143 2.26 4.76 -22.33
C CYS A 143 3.74 4.90 -22.70
N ARG A 144 4.13 6.05 -23.29
CA ARG A 144 5.53 6.36 -23.63
C ARG A 144 6.27 7.00 -22.47
N GLU A 145 5.57 7.78 -21.67
CA GLU A 145 6.09 8.53 -20.54
C GLU A 145 5.26 8.23 -19.30
N VAL A 146 5.81 8.49 -18.12
CA VAL A 146 5.07 8.38 -16.86
C VAL A 146 3.99 9.46 -16.85
N ILE A 147 2.75 9.06 -16.56
CA ILE A 147 1.64 9.98 -16.27
C ILE A 147 1.20 9.66 -14.85
N HIS A 148 1.30 10.63 -13.98
CA HIS A 148 0.82 10.49 -12.61
C HIS A 148 0.08 11.77 -12.22
N THR A 149 -1.25 11.69 -12.10
CA THR A 149 -2.09 12.84 -11.78
C THR A 149 -3.10 12.53 -10.69
N ILE A 150 -3.40 13.54 -9.88
CA ILE A 150 -4.51 13.57 -8.92
C ILE A 150 -5.34 14.81 -9.23
N ASN A 151 -6.61 14.64 -9.56
CA ASN A 151 -7.52 15.73 -9.94
C ASN A 151 -6.91 16.68 -11.01
N GLU A 152 -6.26 16.08 -12.03
CA GLU A 152 -5.53 16.77 -13.12
C GLU A 152 -4.20 17.44 -12.71
N HIS A 153 -3.86 17.54 -11.42
CA HIS A 153 -2.55 18.00 -10.99
C HIS A 153 -1.47 16.95 -11.28
N ASP A 154 -0.38 17.39 -11.91
CA ASP A 154 0.74 16.52 -12.23
C ASP A 154 1.53 16.15 -10.95
N MET A 155 1.56 14.87 -10.66
CA MET A 155 2.28 14.27 -9.53
C MET A 155 3.60 13.63 -9.97
N THR A 156 4.05 13.87 -11.20
CA THR A 156 5.30 13.31 -11.73
C THR A 156 6.49 13.94 -11.02
N TYR A 157 7.15 13.14 -10.18
CA TYR A 157 8.27 13.61 -9.37
C TYR A 157 9.57 13.58 -10.15
N THR A 158 10.26 14.71 -10.19
CA THR A 158 11.66 14.83 -10.63
C THR A 158 12.59 14.78 -9.42
N TYR A 159 13.45 13.78 -9.36
CA TYR A 159 14.41 13.64 -8.27
C TYR A 159 15.30 14.89 -8.17
N GLY A 160 15.10 15.68 -7.12
CA GLY A 160 15.90 16.83 -6.76
C GLY A 160 16.83 16.52 -5.56
N ALA A 161 17.48 17.57 -5.02
CA ALA A 161 18.36 17.44 -3.86
C ALA A 161 17.64 17.00 -2.57
N ASP A 162 16.34 17.29 -2.46
CA ASP A 162 15.48 16.92 -1.33
C ASP A 162 14.68 15.67 -1.66
N SER A 163 15.23 14.50 -1.36
CA SER A 163 14.53 13.23 -1.52
C SER A 163 13.45 13.07 -0.45
N PRO A 164 12.15 12.86 -0.81
CA PRO A 164 11.09 12.56 0.16
C PRO A 164 11.44 11.37 1.06
N LEU A 165 12.06 10.34 0.50
CA LEU A 165 12.53 9.18 1.23
C LEU A 165 13.56 9.56 2.31
N ARG A 166 14.49 10.46 1.99
CA ARG A 166 15.46 10.95 2.96
C ARG A 166 14.77 11.71 4.10
N THR A 167 13.87 12.63 3.78
CA THR A 167 13.10 13.40 4.77
C THR A 167 12.32 12.46 5.69
N MET A 168 11.66 11.44 5.13
CA MET A 168 10.94 10.43 5.88
C MET A 168 11.85 9.69 6.86
N PHE A 169 13.01 9.22 6.42
CA PHE A 169 13.95 8.51 7.30
C PHE A 169 14.55 9.40 8.38
N GLU A 170 14.92 10.64 8.06
CA GLU A 170 15.41 11.61 9.06
C GLU A 170 14.37 11.83 10.17
N PHE A 171 13.10 11.96 9.81
CA PHE A 171 12.00 12.09 10.75
C PHE A 171 11.78 10.80 11.57
N LEU A 172 11.71 9.65 10.90
CA LEU A 172 11.50 8.34 11.53
C LEU A 172 12.59 8.04 12.57
N PHE A 173 13.85 8.23 12.19
CA PHE A 173 14.99 7.93 13.08
C PHE A 173 15.21 8.98 14.18
N SER A 174 14.62 10.17 14.05
CA SER A 174 14.59 11.17 15.13
C SER A 174 13.57 10.84 16.24
N ASN A 175 12.87 9.71 16.14
CA ASN A 175 11.75 9.32 17.01
C ASN A 175 10.53 10.27 16.98
N ALA A 176 10.40 11.08 15.95
CA ALA A 176 9.26 11.98 15.76
C ALA A 176 8.11 11.32 14.95
N GLY A 177 8.29 10.09 14.47
CA GLY A 177 7.31 9.39 13.64
C GLY A 177 5.97 9.20 14.33
N ASP A 178 4.88 9.53 13.62
CA ASP A 178 3.51 9.19 14.04
C ASP A 178 3.19 7.76 13.61
N TYR A 179 3.54 6.82 14.48
CA TYR A 179 3.38 5.38 14.21
C TYR A 179 1.91 4.97 14.20
N GLU A 180 1.06 5.61 14.98
CA GLU A 180 -0.36 5.28 15.04
C GLU A 180 -1.10 5.77 13.78
N LEU A 181 -0.78 6.96 13.32
CA LEU A 181 -1.31 7.48 12.05
C LEU A 181 -0.89 6.59 10.88
N ASN A 182 0.42 6.26 10.78
CA ASN A 182 0.93 5.37 9.74
C ASN A 182 0.26 4.00 9.75
N ARG A 183 0.04 3.42 10.95
CA ARG A 183 -0.68 2.16 11.14
C ARG A 183 -2.11 2.24 10.60
N LYS A 184 -2.89 3.25 11.00
CA LYS A 184 -4.28 3.41 10.56
C LYS A 184 -4.38 3.56 9.06
N MET A 185 -3.61 4.47 8.47
CA MET A 185 -3.59 4.70 7.03
C MET A 185 -3.16 3.45 6.25
N THR A 186 -2.15 2.72 6.74
CA THR A 186 -1.70 1.44 6.17
C THR A 186 -2.82 0.40 6.16
N LEU A 187 -3.51 0.23 7.29
CA LEU A 187 -4.61 -0.73 7.42
C LEU A 187 -5.79 -0.37 6.53
N ASN A 188 -6.07 0.92 6.35
CA ASN A 188 -7.10 1.42 5.46
C ASN A 188 -6.75 1.14 3.98
N ALA A 189 -5.53 1.44 3.57
CA ALA A 189 -5.09 1.17 2.20
C ALA A 189 -5.14 -0.33 1.86
N ILE A 190 -4.71 -1.20 2.78
CA ILE A 190 -4.79 -2.66 2.61
C ILE A 190 -6.26 -3.13 2.57
N LYS A 191 -7.12 -2.64 3.48
CA LYS A 191 -8.57 -2.97 3.50
C LYS A 191 -9.20 -2.65 2.14
N LEU A 192 -8.96 -1.46 1.60
CA LEU A 192 -9.54 -1.09 0.31
C LEU A 192 -8.95 -1.92 -0.83
N SER A 193 -7.64 -2.19 -0.80
CA SER A 193 -7.01 -3.09 -1.80
C SER A 193 -7.64 -4.47 -1.82
N GLU A 194 -7.94 -5.06 -0.66
CA GLU A 194 -8.63 -6.35 -0.56
C GLU A 194 -10.04 -6.28 -1.16
N ILE A 195 -10.84 -5.28 -0.78
CA ILE A 195 -12.21 -5.10 -1.25
C ILE A 195 -12.24 -4.94 -2.78
N VAL A 196 -11.41 -4.04 -3.32
CA VAL A 196 -11.32 -3.80 -4.77
C VAL A 196 -10.94 -5.08 -5.52
N LYS A 197 -9.97 -5.84 -5.03
CA LYS A 197 -9.61 -7.14 -5.62
C LYS A 197 -10.76 -8.14 -5.56
N GLN A 198 -11.44 -8.25 -4.44
CA GLN A 198 -12.58 -9.17 -4.28
C GLN A 198 -13.75 -8.85 -5.21
N GLU A 199 -14.01 -7.57 -5.47
CA GLU A 199 -15.10 -7.14 -6.33
C GLU A 199 -14.74 -7.21 -7.83
N LEU A 200 -13.50 -6.90 -8.21
CA LEU A 200 -13.09 -6.78 -9.62
C LEU A 200 -12.42 -8.03 -10.19
N TYR A 201 -11.88 -8.94 -9.37
CA TYR A 201 -11.37 -10.21 -9.89
C TYR A 201 -12.52 -11.11 -10.33
N PRO A 202 -12.35 -11.86 -11.43
CA PRO A 202 -13.38 -12.79 -11.90
C PRO A 202 -13.67 -13.85 -10.83
N LYS A 203 -14.94 -13.96 -10.45
CA LYS A 203 -15.41 -15.04 -9.56
C LYS A 203 -15.51 -16.34 -10.36
N VAL A 204 -14.63 -17.32 -10.12
CA VAL A 204 -14.63 -18.60 -10.79
C VAL A 204 -15.28 -19.65 -9.91
N LEU A 205 -16.41 -20.22 -10.37
CA LEU A 205 -17.00 -21.40 -9.76
C LEU A 205 -16.49 -22.66 -10.48
N VAL A 206 -15.73 -23.51 -9.79
CA VAL A 206 -15.33 -24.82 -10.31
C VAL A 206 -16.41 -25.83 -9.97
N VAL A 207 -17.13 -26.31 -10.98
CA VAL A 207 -18.16 -27.34 -10.84
C VAL A 207 -17.62 -28.68 -11.36
N GLY A 208 -17.47 -29.67 -10.48
CA GLY A 208 -17.07 -31.04 -10.83
C GLY A 208 -15.95 -31.60 -9.94
N GLY A 209 -15.95 -32.94 -9.78
CA GLY A 209 -14.98 -33.70 -8.98
C GLY A 209 -13.82 -34.31 -9.78
N GLY A 210 -13.48 -33.80 -10.97
CA GLY A 210 -12.37 -34.27 -11.79
C GLY A 210 -11.00 -33.80 -11.31
N ILE A 211 -9.93 -34.28 -11.95
CA ILE A 211 -8.51 -33.97 -11.60
C ILE A 211 -8.22 -32.47 -11.51
N PHE A 212 -8.99 -31.64 -12.21
CA PHE A 212 -8.87 -30.16 -12.15
C PHE A 212 -9.68 -29.52 -11.03
N GLY A 213 -10.62 -30.19 -10.40
CA GLY A 213 -11.44 -29.67 -9.31
C GLY A 213 -10.76 -29.67 -7.94
N THR A 214 -9.65 -30.40 -7.79
CA THR A 214 -8.92 -30.53 -6.52
C THR A 214 -7.76 -29.55 -6.37
N THR A 215 -7.41 -28.81 -7.41
CA THR A 215 -6.28 -27.86 -7.40
C THR A 215 -6.67 -26.37 -7.38
N ALA A 216 -7.97 -26.07 -7.39
CA ALA A 216 -8.47 -24.68 -7.43
C ALA A 216 -8.97 -24.14 -6.08
N SER A 217 -8.53 -24.71 -4.97
CA SER A 217 -8.70 -24.12 -3.63
C SER A 217 -7.46 -23.34 -3.26
N VAL A 218 -7.34 -22.12 -3.79
CA VAL A 218 -6.42 -21.12 -3.31
C VAL A 218 -7.22 -19.86 -2.96
#